data_bce37e7dfa6a35c9f3bc4d2ade81b2b7
#
_entry.id   bce37e7dfa6a35c9f3bc4d2ade81b2b7
#
_cell.length_a   1.000
_cell.length_b   1.000
_cell.length_c   1.000
_cell.angle_alpha   90.00
_cell.angle_beta   90.00
_cell.angle_gamma   90.00
#
_symmetry.space_group_name_H-M   'P 1'
#
loop_
_entity.id
_entity.type
_entity.pdbx_description
1 polymer ?
#
loop_
_entity_poly.entity_id
_entity_poly.type
_entity_poly.pdbx_seq_one_letter_code
_entity_poly.pdbx_strand_id
1 'polypeptide(L)'
;MKKNFTISLIALMMSVIFCNANAQSKNASYERGYAPNIEVGATIVTDLGTMPSFNTTHGYNFGNGLFVGGGTGMAFSKWDRNGIKNRITVPVYADIKYSFMNKLASPFVELKAGGVFDCSAVGIGYMLRPTIGVDVWKFSFNVGIDIQNCTYGTPMFTGTGDNRADYTYSGMSKAMFGNTGLYFGLSFNF
;
A
#
# COMPACT_ATOMS: atom_id res chain seq x y z
N MET A 1 29.48 -6.43 -7.82
CA MET A 1 28.62 -6.03 -8.95
C MET A 1 27.24 -5.50 -8.55
N LYS A 2 26.57 -5.94 -7.46
CA LYS A 2 25.22 -5.47 -7.07
C LYS A 2 25.15 -4.00 -6.61
N LYS A 3 26.17 -3.46 -5.93
CA LYS A 3 26.18 -2.05 -5.46
C LYS A 3 26.16 -1.01 -6.59
N ASN A 4 26.82 -1.29 -7.71
CA ASN A 4 26.92 -0.32 -8.81
C ASN A 4 25.61 -0.22 -9.62
N PHE A 5 24.81 -1.29 -9.67
CA PHE A 5 23.53 -1.31 -10.36
C PHE A 5 22.50 -0.41 -9.65
N THR A 6 22.46 -0.41 -8.33
CA THR A 6 21.55 0.42 -7.54
C THR A 6 21.87 1.92 -7.69
N ILE A 7 23.15 2.27 -7.69
CA ILE A 7 23.61 3.67 -7.89
C ILE A 7 23.29 4.14 -9.32
N SER A 8 23.48 3.30 -10.35
CA SER A 8 23.10 3.62 -11.73
C SER A 8 21.60 3.80 -11.90
N LEU A 9 20.77 3.02 -11.22
CA LEU A 9 19.32 3.14 -11.29
C LEU A 9 18.83 4.44 -10.63
N ILE A 10 19.41 4.82 -9.49
CA ILE A 10 19.11 6.08 -8.81
C ILE A 10 19.57 7.27 -9.65
N ALA A 11 20.77 7.20 -10.25
CA ALA A 11 21.27 8.25 -11.13
C ALA A 11 20.43 8.39 -12.41
N LEU A 12 19.94 7.28 -12.98
CA LEU A 12 19.02 7.29 -14.12
C LEU A 12 17.67 7.91 -13.76
N MET A 13 17.10 7.58 -12.59
CA MET A 13 15.87 8.22 -12.10
C MET A 13 16.07 9.72 -11.84
N MET A 14 17.19 10.11 -11.25
CA MET A 14 17.51 11.54 -11.06
C MET A 14 17.68 12.28 -12.40
N SER A 15 18.34 11.68 -13.40
CA SER A 15 18.53 12.31 -14.71
C SER A 15 17.20 12.56 -15.46
N VAL A 16 16.23 11.67 -15.34
CA VAL A 16 14.88 11.87 -15.91
C VAL A 16 14.16 13.06 -15.26
N ILE A 17 14.37 13.27 -13.96
CA ILE A 17 13.78 14.40 -13.21
C ILE A 17 14.36 15.74 -13.71
N PHE A 18 15.66 15.81 -14.02
CA PHE A 18 16.33 17.04 -14.42
C PHE A 18 16.20 17.39 -15.90
N CYS A 19 16.03 16.41 -16.80
CA CYS A 19 15.94 16.66 -18.26
C CYS A 19 14.63 17.29 -18.71
N ASN A 20 13.55 17.26 -17.92
CA ASN A 20 12.22 17.77 -18.35
C ASN A 20 11.84 19.15 -17.77
N ALA A 21 12.80 19.94 -17.32
CA ALA A 21 12.52 21.25 -16.70
C ALA A 21 11.88 22.29 -17.65
N ASN A 22 11.80 22.04 -18.95
CA ASN A 22 11.31 22.99 -19.96
C ASN A 22 9.99 22.61 -20.64
N ALA A 23 9.36 21.50 -20.28
CA ALA A 23 8.05 21.15 -20.85
C ALA A 23 6.94 21.93 -20.10
N GLN A 24 6.23 22.81 -20.81
CA GLN A 24 5.09 23.59 -20.29
C GLN A 24 3.81 22.77 -20.06
N SER A 25 3.89 21.47 -19.89
CA SER A 25 2.74 20.63 -19.56
C SER A 25 2.44 20.72 -18.07
N LYS A 26 1.18 21.04 -17.74
CA LYS A 26 0.69 21.08 -16.36
C LYS A 26 0.68 19.67 -15.75
N ASN A 27 0.96 19.58 -14.45
CA ASN A 27 0.79 18.34 -13.71
C ASN A 27 -0.71 18.08 -13.45
N ALA A 28 -1.17 16.84 -13.61
CA ALA A 28 -2.56 16.44 -13.35
C ALA A 28 -3.00 16.77 -11.90
N SER A 29 -2.08 16.74 -10.92
CA SER A 29 -2.36 17.11 -9.53
C SER A 29 -2.69 18.60 -9.31
N TYR A 30 -2.45 19.44 -10.31
CA TYR A 30 -2.80 20.87 -10.29
C TYR A 30 -4.06 21.18 -11.11
N GLU A 31 -4.70 20.20 -11.71
CA GLU A 31 -6.01 20.33 -12.29
C GLU A 31 -7.06 20.10 -11.20
N ARG A 32 -7.90 21.11 -10.96
CA ARG A 32 -8.93 21.02 -9.92
C ARG A 32 -10.07 20.13 -10.38
N GLY A 33 -10.43 19.14 -9.58
CA GLY A 33 -11.55 18.26 -9.89
C GLY A 33 -11.45 16.89 -9.27
N TYR A 34 -12.40 16.06 -9.65
CA TYR A 34 -12.40 14.64 -9.29
C TYR A 34 -11.25 13.92 -10.00
N ALA A 35 -10.48 13.16 -9.24
CA ALA A 35 -9.27 12.51 -9.71
C ALA A 35 -9.21 11.06 -9.22
N PRO A 36 -9.66 10.10 -10.05
CA PRO A 36 -9.47 8.69 -9.75
C PRO A 36 -8.04 8.25 -10.10
N ASN A 37 -7.57 7.26 -9.35
CA ASN A 37 -6.23 6.70 -9.49
C ASN A 37 -6.29 5.17 -9.40
N ILE A 38 -5.50 4.49 -10.20
CA ILE A 38 -5.27 3.05 -10.11
C ILE A 38 -3.78 2.83 -9.85
N GLU A 39 -3.46 2.03 -8.85
CA GLU A 39 -2.09 1.75 -8.43
C GLU A 39 -1.82 0.26 -8.39
N VAL A 40 -0.70 -0.15 -8.99
CA VAL A 40 -0.10 -1.47 -8.84
C VAL A 40 1.16 -1.32 -8.02
N GLY A 41 1.31 -2.13 -6.99
CA GLY A 41 2.46 -2.03 -6.10
C GLY A 41 2.93 -3.38 -5.58
N ALA A 42 4.05 -3.32 -4.86
CA ALA A 42 4.59 -4.48 -4.16
C ALA A 42 5.25 -4.03 -2.86
N THR A 43 4.94 -4.71 -1.78
CA THR A 43 5.62 -4.57 -0.48
C THR A 43 6.62 -5.70 -0.32
N ILE A 44 7.87 -5.39 -0.04
CA ILE A 44 8.92 -6.36 0.26
C ILE A 44 9.07 -6.43 1.78
N VAL A 45 8.69 -7.56 2.36
CA VAL A 45 8.78 -7.85 3.79
C VAL A 45 9.85 -8.91 4.01
N THR A 46 10.75 -8.71 4.97
CA THR A 46 11.91 -9.59 5.20
C THR A 46 11.50 -11.05 5.43
N ASP A 47 10.44 -11.28 6.20
CA ASP A 47 10.02 -12.62 6.60
C ASP A 47 8.94 -13.24 5.71
N LEU A 48 8.23 -12.45 4.92
CA LEU A 48 7.09 -12.89 4.11
C LEU A 48 7.36 -12.83 2.60
N GLY A 49 8.49 -12.27 2.19
CA GLY A 49 8.81 -12.06 0.77
C GLY A 49 8.08 -10.88 0.16
N THR A 50 7.74 -11.00 -1.12
CA THR A 50 7.09 -9.93 -1.88
C THR A 50 5.57 -10.08 -1.85
N MET A 51 4.87 -9.00 -1.50
CA MET A 51 3.43 -8.90 -1.45
C MET A 51 2.94 -7.96 -2.56
N PRO A 52 2.54 -8.46 -3.73
CA PRO A 52 1.93 -7.65 -4.77
C PRO A 52 0.58 -7.11 -4.32
N SER A 53 0.27 -5.89 -4.74
CA SER A 53 -0.99 -5.22 -4.44
C SER A 53 -1.55 -4.48 -5.64
N PHE A 54 -2.87 -4.37 -5.67
CA PHE A 54 -3.63 -3.56 -6.61
C PHE A 54 -4.57 -2.67 -5.82
N ASN A 55 -4.52 -1.36 -6.04
CA ASN A 55 -5.30 -0.38 -5.30
C ASN A 55 -6.03 0.56 -6.26
N THR A 56 -7.17 1.07 -5.84
CA THR A 56 -7.88 2.16 -6.49
C THR A 56 -8.21 3.23 -5.47
N THR A 57 -7.96 4.48 -5.84
CA THR A 57 -8.22 5.64 -4.99
C THR A 57 -9.11 6.61 -5.74
N HIS A 58 -10.09 7.15 -5.07
CA HIS A 58 -11.01 8.14 -5.59
C HIS A 58 -10.97 9.37 -4.70
N GLY A 59 -10.74 10.54 -5.29
CA GLY A 59 -10.55 11.74 -4.50
C GLY A 59 -10.76 13.02 -5.30
N TYR A 60 -10.29 14.10 -4.72
CA TYR A 60 -10.41 15.43 -5.27
C TYR A 60 -9.08 16.17 -5.23
N ASN A 61 -8.67 16.69 -6.39
CA ASN A 61 -7.57 17.63 -6.52
C ASN A 61 -8.05 19.06 -6.27
N PHE A 62 -7.39 19.76 -5.37
CA PHE A 62 -7.74 21.15 -5.02
C PHE A 62 -7.14 22.20 -5.98
N GLY A 63 -6.32 21.77 -6.95
CA GLY A 63 -5.69 22.66 -7.93
C GLY A 63 -4.43 23.37 -7.44
N ASN A 64 -3.98 23.06 -6.23
CA ASN A 64 -2.77 23.58 -5.60
C ASN A 64 -1.73 22.50 -5.30
N GLY A 65 -1.85 21.34 -5.94
CA GLY A 65 -1.00 20.18 -5.68
C GLY A 65 -1.49 19.27 -4.55
N LEU A 66 -2.52 19.68 -3.80
CA LEU A 66 -3.14 18.86 -2.76
C LEU A 66 -4.23 17.97 -3.36
N PHE A 67 -4.12 16.67 -3.09
CA PHE A 67 -5.14 15.66 -3.33
C PHE A 67 -5.58 15.07 -1.99
N VAL A 68 -6.89 14.84 -1.85
CA VAL A 68 -7.47 14.11 -0.73
C VAL A 68 -8.49 13.13 -1.27
N GLY A 69 -8.40 11.89 -0.83
CA GLY A 69 -9.25 10.82 -1.32
C GLY A 69 -9.44 9.67 -0.34
N GLY A 70 -10.13 8.67 -0.81
CA GLY A 70 -10.27 7.38 -0.14
C GLY A 70 -10.15 6.26 -1.15
N GLY A 71 -9.66 5.12 -0.70
CA GLY A 71 -9.40 4.01 -1.59
C GLY A 71 -9.56 2.66 -0.94
N THR A 72 -9.50 1.66 -1.80
CA THR A 72 -9.49 0.26 -1.42
C THR A 72 -8.61 -0.52 -2.39
N GLY A 73 -8.34 -1.77 -2.06
CA GLY A 73 -7.53 -2.61 -2.93
C GLY A 73 -7.47 -4.04 -2.48
N MET A 74 -6.50 -4.76 -3.03
CA MET A 74 -6.18 -6.14 -2.66
C MET A 74 -4.67 -6.28 -2.58
N ALA A 75 -4.18 -6.95 -1.55
CA ALA A 75 -2.78 -7.36 -1.47
C ALA A 75 -2.70 -8.87 -1.24
N PHE A 76 -1.73 -9.49 -1.88
CA PHE A 76 -1.53 -10.94 -1.87
C PHE A 76 -0.20 -11.26 -1.20
N SER A 77 -0.22 -12.13 -0.21
CA SER A 77 1.02 -12.63 0.41
C SER A 77 1.03 -14.15 0.44
N LYS A 78 2.23 -14.70 0.27
CA LYS A 78 2.47 -16.12 0.52
C LYS A 78 2.73 -16.28 2.01
N TRP A 79 1.86 -16.98 2.70
CA TRP A 79 2.03 -17.29 4.10
C TRP A 79 1.90 -18.80 4.29
N ASP A 80 2.97 -19.41 4.74
CA ASP A 80 2.97 -20.83 5.09
C ASP A 80 3.07 -20.99 6.62
N ARG A 81 1.99 -20.64 7.30
CA ARG A 81 1.79 -20.95 8.73
C ARG A 81 0.41 -21.55 8.93
N ASN A 82 0.34 -22.64 9.64
CA ASN A 82 -0.90 -23.36 10.01
C ASN A 82 -1.78 -23.77 8.82
N GLY A 83 -1.18 -24.11 7.68
CA GLY A 83 -1.92 -24.61 6.51
C GLY A 83 -2.56 -23.52 5.62
N ILE A 84 -2.40 -22.23 5.93
CA ILE A 84 -2.85 -21.13 5.07
C ILE A 84 -1.70 -20.76 4.13
N LYS A 85 -1.78 -21.20 2.88
CA LYS A 85 -0.72 -20.98 1.88
C LYS A 85 -0.76 -19.60 1.21
N ASN A 86 -1.93 -18.98 1.12
CA ASN A 86 -2.13 -17.68 0.47
C ASN A 86 -3.02 -16.80 1.34
N ARG A 87 -2.59 -15.57 1.53
CA ARG A 87 -3.32 -14.58 2.30
C ARG A 87 -3.76 -13.44 1.37
N ILE A 88 -5.02 -13.07 1.47
CA ILE A 88 -5.61 -11.93 0.74
C ILE A 88 -6.04 -10.89 1.77
N THR A 89 -5.50 -9.69 1.67
CA THR A 89 -5.88 -8.56 2.49
C THR A 89 -6.54 -7.48 1.65
N VAL A 90 -7.60 -6.88 2.19
CA VAL A 90 -8.35 -5.78 1.58
C VAL A 90 -8.18 -4.55 2.45
N PRO A 91 -7.35 -3.58 2.04
CA PRO A 91 -7.24 -2.29 2.71
C PRO A 91 -8.42 -1.38 2.33
N VAL A 92 -8.87 -0.57 3.29
CA VAL A 92 -9.76 0.58 3.08
C VAL A 92 -9.11 1.76 3.77
N TYR A 93 -8.77 2.81 3.01
CA TYR A 93 -7.91 3.88 3.50
C TYR A 93 -8.35 5.27 3.04
N ALA A 94 -7.96 6.27 3.82
CA ALA A 94 -7.87 7.66 3.40
C ALA A 94 -6.49 7.90 2.77
N ASP A 95 -6.45 8.79 1.79
CA ASP A 95 -5.26 9.14 1.03
C ASP A 95 -5.10 10.66 0.99
N ILE A 96 -3.93 11.14 1.37
CA ILE A 96 -3.53 12.53 1.28
C ILE A 96 -2.21 12.60 0.53
N LYS A 97 -2.20 13.30 -0.62
CA LYS A 97 -1.01 13.48 -1.46
C LYS A 97 -0.78 14.98 -1.69
N TYR A 98 0.48 15.37 -1.65
CA TYR A 98 0.89 16.73 -1.98
C TYR A 98 2.03 16.74 -3.00
N SER A 99 1.76 17.29 -4.18
CA SER A 99 2.72 17.47 -5.28
C SER A 99 3.30 18.88 -5.21
N PHE A 100 4.63 18.97 -5.21
CA PHE A 100 5.33 20.25 -4.92
C PHE A 100 5.41 21.20 -6.11
N MET A 101 5.28 20.72 -7.35
CA MET A 101 5.50 21.53 -8.54
C MET A 101 4.41 21.33 -9.59
N ASN A 102 3.97 22.41 -10.20
CA ASN A 102 3.09 22.38 -11.37
C ASN A 102 3.92 22.22 -12.65
N LYS A 103 4.60 21.09 -12.79
CA LYS A 103 5.43 20.73 -13.95
C LYS A 103 5.13 19.31 -14.38
N LEU A 104 5.54 18.94 -15.58
CA LEU A 104 5.37 17.59 -16.11
C LEU A 104 5.92 16.52 -15.15
N ALA A 105 7.08 16.79 -14.55
CA ALA A 105 7.64 15.97 -13.47
C ALA A 105 7.56 16.75 -12.15
N SER A 106 6.86 16.20 -11.17
CA SER A 106 6.67 16.81 -9.84
C SER A 106 6.96 15.79 -8.75
N PRO A 107 7.89 16.07 -7.84
CA PRO A 107 8.01 15.27 -6.63
C PRO A 107 6.76 15.44 -5.77
N PHE A 108 6.42 14.40 -5.03
CA PHE A 108 5.30 14.41 -4.10
C PHE A 108 5.59 13.64 -2.81
N VAL A 109 4.80 13.91 -1.79
CA VAL A 109 4.66 13.09 -0.60
C VAL A 109 3.22 12.61 -0.50
N GLU A 110 3.02 11.40 -0.03
CA GLU A 110 1.70 10.78 0.08
C GLU A 110 1.61 9.97 1.37
N LEU A 111 0.45 9.99 1.99
CA LEU A 111 0.14 9.20 3.17
C LEU A 111 -1.20 8.50 2.97
N LYS A 112 -1.16 7.15 2.95
CA LYS A 112 -2.35 6.31 3.02
C LYS A 112 -2.48 5.74 4.42
N ALA A 113 -3.64 5.93 5.06
CA ALA A 113 -3.93 5.44 6.41
C ALA A 113 -5.34 4.89 6.49
N GLY A 114 -5.51 3.72 7.13
CA GLY A 114 -6.83 3.10 7.20
C GLY A 114 -6.87 1.74 7.88
N GLY A 115 -7.96 1.02 7.61
CA GLY A 115 -8.18 -0.35 8.06
C GLY A 115 -7.73 -1.38 7.04
N VAL A 116 -7.37 -2.57 7.52
CA VAL A 116 -7.07 -3.75 6.70
C VAL A 116 -7.94 -4.90 7.17
N PHE A 117 -8.59 -5.54 6.22
CA PHE A 117 -9.36 -6.76 6.44
C PHE A 117 -8.62 -7.93 5.82
N ASP A 118 -8.35 -8.96 6.61
CA ASP A 118 -7.82 -10.23 6.10
C ASP A 118 -8.97 -11.19 5.82
N CYS A 119 -9.16 -11.49 4.54
CA CYS A 119 -10.23 -12.40 4.10
C CYS A 119 -9.88 -13.87 4.28
N SER A 120 -8.59 -14.21 4.45
CA SER A 120 -8.14 -15.61 4.53
C SER A 120 -8.20 -16.16 5.95
N ALA A 121 -8.06 -15.32 6.96
CA ALA A 121 -8.01 -15.71 8.38
C ALA A 121 -8.95 -14.90 9.28
N VAL A 122 -9.91 -14.17 8.68
CA VAL A 122 -10.88 -13.32 9.40
C VAL A 122 -10.19 -12.42 10.42
N GLY A 123 -9.28 -11.58 9.92
CA GLY A 123 -8.53 -10.61 10.72
C GLY A 123 -8.91 -9.17 10.40
N ILE A 124 -8.82 -8.31 11.39
CA ILE A 124 -9.01 -6.87 11.25
C ILE A 124 -7.76 -6.15 11.78
N GLY A 125 -7.36 -5.08 11.10
CA GLY A 125 -6.18 -4.33 11.51
C GLY A 125 -6.15 -2.92 10.95
N TYR A 126 -4.98 -2.30 11.05
CA TYR A 126 -4.71 -1.00 10.47
C TYR A 126 -3.55 -1.06 9.48
N MET A 127 -3.55 -0.09 8.58
CA MET A 127 -2.43 0.17 7.69
C MET A 127 -2.02 1.64 7.75
N LEU A 128 -0.72 1.87 7.65
CA LEU A 128 -0.13 3.18 7.47
C LEU A 128 0.97 3.07 6.40
N ARG A 129 0.86 3.88 5.34
CA ARG A 129 1.80 3.83 4.22
C ARG A 129 2.22 5.24 3.83
N PRO A 130 3.27 5.79 4.48
CA PRO A 130 3.94 6.98 4.00
C PRO A 130 4.78 6.65 2.77
N THR A 131 4.65 7.45 1.71
CA THR A 131 5.41 7.32 0.47
C THR A 131 5.91 8.66 -0.01
N ILE A 132 7.01 8.62 -0.75
CA ILE A 132 7.53 9.72 -1.54
C ILE A 132 7.60 9.26 -3.00
N GLY A 133 7.48 10.18 -3.92
CA GLY A 133 7.50 9.77 -5.32
C GLY A 133 7.62 10.95 -6.28
N VAL A 134 7.46 10.61 -7.56
CA VAL A 134 7.47 11.58 -8.65
C VAL A 134 6.28 11.30 -9.55
N ASP A 135 5.48 12.34 -9.78
CA ASP A 135 4.48 12.37 -10.83
C ASP A 135 5.15 12.72 -12.16
N VAL A 136 4.89 11.94 -13.19
CA VAL A 136 5.31 12.21 -14.56
C VAL A 136 4.09 12.12 -15.45
N TRP A 137 3.53 13.26 -15.82
CA TRP A 137 2.27 13.36 -16.54
C TRP A 137 1.13 12.67 -15.79
N LYS A 138 0.60 11.58 -16.29
CA LYS A 138 -0.47 10.77 -15.66
C LYS A 138 0.07 9.59 -14.85
N PHE A 139 1.37 9.38 -14.83
CA PHE A 139 1.98 8.30 -14.07
C PHE A 139 2.62 8.83 -12.79
N SER A 140 2.50 8.06 -11.71
CA SER A 140 3.19 8.33 -10.45
C SER A 140 4.03 7.13 -10.06
N PHE A 141 5.29 7.37 -9.76
CA PHE A 141 6.22 6.36 -9.21
C PHE A 141 6.44 6.68 -7.74
N ASN A 142 6.17 5.75 -6.87
CA ASN A 142 6.31 5.95 -5.43
C ASN A 142 7.13 4.85 -4.75
N VAL A 143 7.79 5.24 -3.68
CA VAL A 143 8.51 4.35 -2.77
C VAL A 143 8.23 4.79 -1.34
N GLY A 144 8.09 3.84 -0.44
CA GLY A 144 7.79 4.14 0.95
C GLY A 144 7.87 2.96 1.87
N ILE A 145 7.25 3.10 3.03
CA ILE A 145 7.16 2.05 4.05
C ILE A 145 5.69 1.66 4.16
N ASP A 146 5.42 0.36 4.11
CA ASP A 146 4.10 -0.19 4.36
C ASP A 146 4.08 -0.85 5.74
N ILE A 147 3.28 -0.28 6.63
CA ILE A 147 3.10 -0.76 8.00
C ILE A 147 1.68 -1.29 8.10
N GLN A 148 1.54 -2.60 8.26
CA GLN A 148 0.26 -3.26 8.44
C GLN A 148 0.28 -4.08 9.72
N ASN A 149 -0.79 -4.00 10.50
CA ASN A 149 -0.96 -4.79 11.70
C ASN A 149 -2.37 -5.38 11.71
N CYS A 150 -2.48 -6.71 11.74
CA CYS A 150 -3.76 -7.42 11.77
C CYS A 150 -3.89 -8.22 13.06
N THR A 151 -5.06 -8.15 13.67
CA THR A 151 -5.42 -8.94 14.85
C THR A 151 -6.37 -10.06 14.43
N TYR A 152 -6.04 -11.27 14.81
CA TYR A 152 -6.82 -12.48 14.53
C TYR A 152 -7.46 -12.99 15.81
N GLY A 153 -8.74 -13.32 15.73
CA GLY A 153 -9.45 -14.02 16.78
C GLY A 153 -9.54 -15.50 16.46
N THR A 154 -8.90 -16.36 17.24
CA THR A 154 -9.09 -17.80 17.15
C THR A 154 -10.01 -18.24 18.28
N PRO A 155 -11.18 -18.84 18.00
CA PRO A 155 -12.04 -19.38 19.06
C PRO A 155 -11.29 -20.51 19.77
N MET A 156 -11.23 -20.43 21.08
CA MET A 156 -10.67 -21.49 21.91
C MET A 156 -11.79 -22.36 22.47
N PHE A 157 -11.64 -23.66 22.29
CA PHE A 157 -12.53 -24.67 22.85
C PHE A 157 -11.75 -25.52 23.83
N THR A 158 -12.27 -25.71 25.03
CA THR A 158 -11.74 -26.65 26.01
C THR A 158 -12.66 -27.87 26.09
N GLY A 159 -12.07 -29.08 25.94
CA GLY A 159 -12.78 -30.35 26.06
C GLY A 159 -11.80 -31.47 26.34
N THR A 160 -12.24 -32.50 27.05
CA THR A 160 -11.43 -33.64 27.47
C THR A 160 -11.90 -34.96 26.87
N GLY A 161 -12.60 -34.94 25.76
CA GLY A 161 -13.16 -36.13 25.15
C GLY A 161 -12.94 -36.25 23.64
N ASP A 162 -13.06 -37.46 23.10
CA ASP A 162 -12.98 -37.75 21.66
C ASP A 162 -14.21 -37.24 20.88
N ASN A 163 -15.27 -36.82 21.57
CA ASN A 163 -16.51 -36.33 20.97
C ASN A 163 -16.56 -34.82 20.91
N ARG A 164 -16.90 -34.27 19.75
CA ARG A 164 -17.06 -32.82 19.54
C ARG A 164 -18.10 -32.17 20.45
N ALA A 165 -19.05 -32.93 20.98
CA ALA A 165 -20.08 -32.47 21.91
C ALA A 165 -19.52 -32.06 23.30
N ASP A 166 -18.33 -32.51 23.67
CA ASP A 166 -17.71 -32.27 24.96
C ASP A 166 -16.85 -30.98 24.98
N TYR A 167 -16.76 -30.28 23.86
CA TYR A 167 -15.99 -29.05 23.77
C TYR A 167 -16.86 -27.82 24.11
N THR A 168 -16.45 -27.11 25.15
CA THR A 168 -17.08 -25.85 25.56
C THR A 168 -16.26 -24.67 25.07
N TYR A 169 -16.91 -23.67 24.49
CA TYR A 169 -16.26 -22.42 24.10
C TYR A 169 -15.68 -21.72 25.34
N SER A 170 -14.37 -21.55 25.38
CA SER A 170 -13.66 -20.96 26.53
C SER A 170 -13.19 -19.51 26.29
N GLY A 171 -13.39 -18.97 25.10
CA GLY A 171 -13.01 -17.61 24.76
C GLY A 171 -12.34 -17.47 23.40
N MET A 172 -11.81 -16.28 23.11
CA MET A 172 -11.01 -16.00 21.93
C MET A 172 -9.55 -15.75 22.30
N SER A 173 -8.63 -16.48 21.71
CA SER A 173 -7.22 -16.10 21.68
C SER A 173 -7.02 -15.02 20.62
N LYS A 174 -6.36 -13.92 21.00
CA LYS A 174 -6.00 -12.85 20.08
C LYS A 174 -4.52 -12.97 19.71
N ALA A 175 -4.23 -13.13 18.42
CA ALA A 175 -2.88 -13.06 17.90
C ALA A 175 -2.74 -11.80 17.05
N MET A 176 -1.68 -11.01 17.30
CA MET A 176 -1.35 -9.85 16.49
C MET A 176 -0.20 -10.19 15.55
N PHE A 177 -0.33 -9.80 14.29
CA PHE A 177 0.72 -9.92 13.29
C PHE A 177 0.96 -8.56 12.65
N GLY A 178 2.16 -8.02 12.90
CA GLY A 178 2.64 -6.80 12.28
C GLY A 178 3.55 -7.12 11.12
N ASN A 179 3.32 -6.48 9.97
CA ASN A 179 4.17 -6.52 8.80
C ASN A 179 4.67 -5.11 8.51
N THR A 180 5.98 -4.94 8.45
CA THR A 180 6.60 -3.71 7.98
C THR A 180 7.52 -4.04 6.83
N GLY A 181 7.33 -3.37 5.69
CA GLY A 181 8.12 -3.63 4.50
C GLY A 181 8.36 -2.37 3.67
N LEU A 182 9.29 -2.50 2.71
CA LEU A 182 9.51 -1.48 1.71
C LEU A 182 8.44 -1.60 0.62
N TYR A 183 7.77 -0.51 0.33
CA TYR A 183 6.75 -0.42 -0.69
C TYR A 183 7.28 0.25 -1.95
N PHE A 184 6.88 -0.28 -3.10
CA PHE A 184 7.09 0.29 -4.43
C PHE A 184 5.76 0.29 -5.17
N GLY A 185 5.40 1.43 -5.76
CA GLY A 185 4.15 1.59 -6.49
C GLY A 185 4.30 2.32 -7.81
N LEU A 186 3.43 1.96 -8.73
CA LEU A 186 3.20 2.64 -9.99
C LEU A 186 1.71 2.94 -10.09
N SER A 187 1.38 4.22 -10.22
CA SER A 187 0.00 4.67 -10.32
C SER A 187 -0.28 5.31 -11.66
N PHE A 188 -1.53 5.19 -12.11
CA PHE A 188 -2.08 5.91 -13.25
C PHE A 188 -3.21 6.83 -12.77
N ASN A 189 -3.07 8.12 -13.03
CA ASN A 189 -4.02 9.19 -12.69
C ASN A 189 -4.86 9.52 -13.93
N PHE A 190 -6.17 9.52 -13.80
CA PHE A 190 -7.10 9.81 -14.90
C PHE A 190 -7.42 11.28 -15.07
#